data_dea157d7097c987fdde74ce8c49c1ceb
#
_entry.id   dea157d7097c987fdde74ce8c49c1ceb
#
_cell.length_a   1.000
_cell.length_b   1.000
_cell.length_c   1.000
_cell.angle_alpha   90.00
_cell.angle_beta   90.00
_cell.angle_gamma   90.00
#
_symmetry.space_group_name_H-M   'P 1'
#
loop_
_entity.id
_entity.type
_entity.pdbx_description
1 polymer ?
#
loop_
_entity_poly.entity_id
_entity_poly.type
_entity_poly.pdbx_seq_one_letter_code
_entity_poly.pdbx_strand_id
1 'polypeptide(L)'
;MELYIGGFAQGKLEYVQNKKAEEAISIAMVIDCAQSDYQKTLQSIDNKIKNENADVNNIANVNDIVIINHLHLWVKDLLREGMEESEVQSTILSWVATHPSTILICDELGNG
;
A
#
# COMPACT_ATOMS: atom_id res chain seq x y z
N MET A 1 -0.26 -10.81 -1.35
CA MET A 1 0.61 -9.62 -1.36
C MET A 1 1.70 -9.77 -2.39
N GLU A 2 1.98 -8.72 -3.12
CA GLU A 2 3.10 -8.69 -4.06
C GLU A 2 3.97 -7.49 -3.70
N LEU A 3 5.26 -7.62 -3.91
CA LEU A 3 6.22 -6.56 -3.61
C LEU A 3 7.13 -6.33 -4.81
N TYR A 4 7.19 -5.10 -5.28
CA TYR A 4 8.05 -4.69 -6.39
C TYR A 4 9.07 -3.69 -5.87
N ILE A 5 10.33 -4.01 -6.01
CA ILE A 5 11.44 -3.16 -5.56
C ILE A 5 12.37 -2.91 -6.74
N GLY A 6 12.85 -1.69 -6.90
CA GLY A 6 13.79 -1.38 -7.95
C GLY A 6 14.48 -0.06 -7.73
N GLY A 7 15.52 0.20 -8.51
CA GLY A 7 16.40 1.34 -8.33
C GLY A 7 15.73 2.68 -8.52
N PHE A 8 14.86 2.81 -9.49
CA PHE A 8 14.12 4.02 -9.72
C PHE A 8 12.66 3.73 -9.80
N ALA A 9 11.87 4.57 -9.17
CA ALA A 9 10.43 4.41 -9.13
C ALA A 9 9.75 4.61 -10.47
N GLN A 10 10.40 5.31 -11.37
CA GLN A 10 9.79 5.65 -12.65
C GLN A 10 9.42 4.40 -13.41
N GLY A 11 8.16 4.29 -13.73
CA GLY A 11 7.65 3.19 -14.51
C GLY A 11 7.22 1.97 -13.73
N LYS A 12 7.58 1.84 -12.44
CA LYS A 12 7.15 0.67 -11.67
C LYS A 12 5.62 0.62 -11.51
N LEU A 13 5.04 1.74 -11.15
CA LEU A 13 3.58 1.80 -11.01
C LEU A 13 2.90 1.51 -12.33
N GLU A 14 3.36 2.14 -13.39
CA GLU A 14 2.81 1.91 -14.72
C GLU A 14 2.97 0.45 -15.15
N TYR A 15 4.13 -0.12 -14.87
CA TYR A 15 4.38 -1.53 -15.18
C TYR A 15 3.36 -2.43 -14.48
N VAL A 16 3.15 -2.21 -13.19
CA VAL A 16 2.21 -3.03 -12.41
C VAL A 16 0.79 -2.84 -12.93
N GLN A 17 0.39 -1.61 -13.20
CA GLN A 17 -0.94 -1.32 -13.71
C GLN A 17 -1.17 -2.00 -15.06
N ASN A 18 -0.19 -1.95 -15.94
CA ASN A 18 -0.29 -2.60 -17.26
C ASN A 18 -0.35 -4.11 -17.13
N LYS A 19 0.47 -4.68 -16.25
CA LYS A 19 0.48 -6.11 -16.03
C LYS A 19 -0.87 -6.61 -15.53
N LYS A 20 -1.47 -5.89 -14.58
CA LYS A 20 -2.78 -6.29 -14.07
C LYS A 20 -3.87 -6.12 -15.11
N ALA A 21 -3.78 -5.10 -15.95
CA ALA A 21 -4.72 -4.93 -17.04
C ALA A 21 -4.64 -6.09 -18.04
N GLU A 22 -3.44 -6.56 -18.34
CA GLU A 22 -3.25 -7.72 -19.21
C GLU A 22 -3.86 -8.99 -18.62
N GLU A 23 -3.83 -9.10 -17.29
CA GLU A 23 -4.40 -10.23 -16.58
C GLU A 23 -5.91 -10.08 -16.34
N ALA A 24 -6.49 -8.98 -16.83
CA ALA A 24 -7.91 -8.65 -16.63
C ALA A 24 -8.25 -8.48 -15.14
N ILE A 25 -7.30 -8.00 -14.35
CA ILE A 25 -7.49 -7.76 -12.93
C ILE A 25 -7.69 -6.27 -12.71
N SER A 26 -8.76 -5.91 -12.03
CA SER A 26 -9.08 -4.53 -11.73
C SER A 26 -8.37 -4.08 -10.47
N ILE A 27 -7.83 -2.87 -10.51
CA ILE A 27 -7.20 -2.25 -9.35
C ILE A 27 -8.20 -1.31 -8.73
N ALA A 28 -8.52 -1.53 -7.46
CA ALA A 28 -9.53 -0.73 -6.78
C ALA A 28 -9.02 0.66 -6.40
N MET A 29 -7.74 0.76 -6.00
CA MET A 29 -7.20 2.02 -5.55
C MET A 29 -5.69 2.02 -5.64
N VAL A 30 -5.11 3.18 -5.90
CA VAL A 30 -3.68 3.41 -5.78
C VAL A 30 -3.47 4.45 -4.69
N ILE A 31 -2.68 4.09 -3.69
CA ILE A 31 -2.33 4.99 -2.61
C ILE A 31 -0.88 5.38 -2.80
N ASP A 32 -0.63 6.67 -2.94
CA ASP A 32 0.72 7.18 -3.13
C ASP A 32 1.21 7.82 -1.84
N CYS A 33 2.21 7.22 -1.25
CA CYS A 33 2.76 7.72 0.02
C CYS A 33 3.50 9.05 -0.12
N ALA A 34 3.62 9.56 -1.34
CA ALA A 34 4.11 10.91 -1.55
C ALA A 34 3.02 11.97 -1.36
N GLN A 35 1.76 11.57 -1.31
CA GLN A 35 0.66 12.49 -1.04
C GLN A 35 0.54 12.71 0.46
N SER A 36 0.15 13.92 0.85
CA SER A 36 0.16 14.30 2.27
C SER A 36 -0.85 13.57 3.13
N ASP A 37 -1.91 13.05 2.55
CA ASP A 37 -3.01 12.43 3.29
C ASP A 37 -3.07 10.90 3.13
N TYR A 38 -2.00 10.31 2.66
CA TYR A 38 -2.03 8.87 2.39
C TYR A 38 -2.32 8.04 3.65
N GLN A 39 -1.82 8.48 4.81
CA GLN A 39 -2.05 7.72 6.05
C GLN A 39 -3.51 7.71 6.45
N LYS A 40 -4.22 8.79 6.19
CA LYS A 40 -5.66 8.83 6.44
C LYS A 40 -6.39 7.87 5.53
N THR A 41 -5.94 7.77 4.29
CA THR A 41 -6.54 6.83 3.34
C THR A 41 -6.30 5.40 3.77
N LEU A 42 -5.10 5.06 4.21
CA LEU A 42 -4.79 3.72 4.71
C LEU A 42 -5.67 3.36 5.90
N GLN A 43 -5.83 4.28 6.83
CA GLN A 43 -6.64 4.06 8.00
C GLN A 43 -8.12 3.92 7.65
N SER A 44 -8.57 4.71 6.72
CA SER A 44 -9.96 4.67 6.27
C SER A 44 -10.31 3.32 5.67
N ILE A 45 -9.43 2.77 4.86
CA ILE A 45 -9.63 1.45 4.26
C ILE A 45 -9.64 0.38 5.35
N ASP A 46 -8.70 0.45 6.26
CA ASP A 46 -8.61 -0.51 7.36
C ASP A 46 -9.86 -0.49 8.21
N ASN A 47 -10.37 0.68 8.54
CA ASN A 47 -11.58 0.82 9.32
C ASN A 47 -12.80 0.25 8.61
N LYS A 48 -12.89 0.45 7.31
CA LYS A 48 -14.02 -0.07 6.54
C LYS A 48 -14.03 -1.59 6.54
N ILE A 49 -12.87 -2.19 6.40
CA ILE A 49 -12.78 -3.66 6.37
C ILE A 49 -13.07 -4.24 7.75
N LYS A 50 -12.60 -3.60 8.81
CA LYS A 50 -12.84 -4.06 10.16
C LYS A 50 -14.30 -3.90 10.58
N ASN A 51 -14.97 -2.92 10.03
CA ASN A 51 -16.34 -2.63 10.34
C ASN A 51 -17.24 -3.28 9.29
N GLU A 52 -17.60 -4.53 9.51
CA GLU A 52 -18.37 -5.31 8.55
C GLU A 52 -19.75 -4.73 8.28
N ASN A 53 -20.26 -3.89 9.16
CA ASN A 53 -21.56 -3.29 8.99
C ASN A 53 -21.52 -1.97 8.23
N ALA A 54 -20.33 -1.52 7.88
CA ALA A 54 -20.22 -0.31 7.09
C ALA A 54 -20.80 -0.59 5.72
N ASP A 55 -21.70 0.26 5.32
CA ASP A 55 -22.28 0.16 4.00
C ASP A 55 -21.23 0.60 3.01
N VAL A 56 -20.53 -0.35 2.46
CA VAL A 56 -19.38 -0.05 1.66
C VAL A 56 -19.76 -0.24 0.22
N ASN A 57 -19.91 0.84 -0.47
CA ASN A 57 -20.30 0.77 -1.84
C ASN A 57 -19.15 0.59 -2.81
N ASN A 58 -17.90 0.72 -2.37
CA ASN A 58 -16.83 0.67 -3.32
C ASN A 58 -15.66 -0.13 -2.80
N ILE A 59 -14.85 0.42 -1.98
CA ILE A 59 -13.55 -0.16 -1.79
C ILE A 59 -13.51 -0.84 -0.49
N ALA A 60 -13.82 -1.73 -0.07
CA ALA A 60 -13.56 -2.22 1.25
C ALA A 60 -13.77 -3.70 1.33
N ASN A 61 -13.72 -4.29 0.16
CA ASN A 61 -13.69 -5.72 0.10
C ASN A 61 -12.25 -6.16 0.31
N VAL A 62 -12.06 -7.16 1.12
CA VAL A 62 -10.73 -7.68 1.42
C VAL A 62 -10.02 -8.21 0.17
N ASN A 63 -10.78 -8.54 -0.87
CA ASN A 63 -10.21 -9.03 -2.13
C ASN A 63 -9.93 -7.94 -3.14
N ASP A 64 -10.25 -6.69 -2.83
CA ASP A 64 -9.96 -5.59 -3.73
C ASP A 64 -8.46 -5.34 -3.76
N ILE A 65 -7.95 -5.08 -4.97
CA ILE A 65 -6.52 -4.84 -5.12
C ILE A 65 -6.22 -3.39 -4.84
N VAL A 66 -5.35 -3.17 -3.88
CA VAL A 66 -4.87 -1.85 -3.50
C VAL A 66 -3.37 -1.80 -3.76
N ILE A 67 -2.94 -0.79 -4.48
CA ILE A 67 -1.51 -0.57 -4.71
C ILE A 67 -1.04 0.53 -3.76
N ILE A 68 0.02 0.25 -3.00
CA ILE A 68 0.69 1.26 -2.18
C ILE A 68 2.00 1.59 -2.88
N ASN A 69 2.06 2.80 -3.43
CA ASN A 69 3.24 3.27 -4.16
C ASN A 69 4.13 4.11 -3.24
N HIS A 70 5.42 4.06 -3.48
CA HIS A 70 6.42 4.76 -2.67
C HIS A 70 6.40 4.30 -1.22
N LEU A 71 6.40 3.00 -1.04
CA LEU A 71 6.36 2.40 0.30
C LEU A 71 7.46 2.94 1.22
N HIS A 72 8.63 3.24 0.67
CA HIS A 72 9.75 3.76 1.45
C HIS A 72 9.41 5.05 2.17
N LEU A 73 8.49 5.84 1.64
CA LEU A 73 8.07 7.08 2.30
C LEU A 73 7.21 6.79 3.53
N TRP A 74 6.41 5.73 3.48
CA TRP A 74 5.66 5.30 4.67
C TRP A 74 6.61 4.83 5.75
N VAL A 75 7.60 4.03 5.39
CA VAL A 75 8.64 3.58 6.33
C VAL A 75 9.32 4.81 6.97
N LYS A 76 9.71 5.76 6.14
CA LYS A 76 10.39 6.96 6.60
C LYS A 76 9.53 7.76 7.56
N ASP A 77 8.26 7.92 7.25
CA ASP A 77 7.36 8.68 8.12
C ASP A 77 7.15 8.00 9.45
N LEU A 78 7.02 6.68 9.47
CA LEU A 78 6.87 5.95 10.73
C LEU A 78 8.13 6.07 11.60
N LEU A 79 9.30 6.01 10.99
CA LEU A 79 10.56 6.21 11.71
C LEU A 79 10.63 7.63 12.29
N ARG A 80 10.15 8.62 11.54
CA ARG A 80 10.11 9.99 12.03
C ARG A 80 9.16 10.17 13.21
N GLU A 81 8.11 9.37 13.24
CA GLU A 81 7.14 9.41 14.34
C GLU A 81 7.69 8.77 15.61
N GLY A 82 8.90 8.24 15.56
CA GLY A 82 9.55 7.68 16.72
C GLY A 82 9.48 6.17 16.83
N MET A 83 8.95 5.49 15.84
CA MET A 83 8.89 4.03 15.88
C MET A 83 10.26 3.43 15.64
N GLU A 84 10.50 2.30 16.29
CA GLU A 84 11.69 1.49 16.00
C GLU A 84 11.45 0.66 14.74
N GLU A 85 12.53 0.16 14.13
CA GLU A 85 12.42 -0.63 12.91
C GLU A 85 11.47 -1.82 13.06
N SER A 86 11.54 -2.50 14.18
CA SER A 86 10.66 -3.65 14.42
C SER A 86 9.20 -3.25 14.48
N GLU A 87 8.91 -2.07 15.03
CA GLU A 87 7.56 -1.55 15.08
C GLU A 87 7.06 -1.13 13.71
N VAL A 88 7.94 -0.54 12.90
CA VAL A 88 7.61 -0.17 11.54
C VAL A 88 7.23 -1.42 10.73
N GLN A 89 8.05 -2.46 10.83
CA GLN A 89 7.76 -3.72 10.16
C GLN A 89 6.42 -4.28 10.60
N SER A 90 6.19 -4.32 11.91
CA SER A 90 4.94 -4.87 12.45
C SER A 90 3.72 -4.08 11.97
N THR A 91 3.84 -2.76 11.92
CA THR A 91 2.75 -1.89 11.48
C THR A 91 2.38 -2.18 10.03
N ILE A 92 3.37 -2.23 9.15
CA ILE A 92 3.13 -2.45 7.74
C ILE A 92 2.61 -3.87 7.50
N LEU A 93 3.24 -4.86 8.11
CA LEU A 93 2.82 -6.24 7.93
C LEU A 93 1.43 -6.50 8.49
N SER A 94 1.08 -5.86 9.61
CA SER A 94 -0.26 -5.98 10.17
C SER A 94 -1.31 -5.42 9.22
N TRP A 95 -1.01 -4.27 8.62
CA TRP A 95 -1.92 -3.67 7.65
C TRP A 95 -2.11 -4.59 6.46
N VAL A 96 -1.01 -5.12 5.91
CA VAL A 96 -1.06 -6.02 4.76
C VAL A 96 -1.77 -7.33 5.10
N ALA A 97 -1.61 -7.82 6.32
CA ALA A 97 -2.25 -9.07 6.74
C ALA A 97 -3.77 -8.97 6.69
N THR A 98 -4.33 -7.79 6.94
CA THR A 98 -5.77 -7.57 6.82
C THR A 98 -6.19 -7.17 5.41
N HIS A 99 -5.23 -6.98 4.52
CA HIS A 99 -5.50 -6.58 3.13
C HIS A 99 -4.62 -7.42 2.20
N PRO A 100 -4.91 -8.73 2.09
CA PRO A 100 -3.98 -9.67 1.43
C PRO A 100 -3.79 -9.44 -0.06
N SER A 101 -4.67 -8.69 -0.69
CA SER A 101 -4.53 -8.38 -2.11
C SER A 101 -3.76 -7.08 -2.35
N THR A 102 -2.97 -6.65 -1.40
CA THR A 102 -2.18 -5.43 -1.53
C THR A 102 -0.94 -5.67 -2.39
N ILE A 103 -0.62 -4.69 -3.21
CA ILE A 103 0.63 -4.66 -3.98
C ILE A 103 1.46 -3.50 -3.44
N LEU A 104 2.68 -3.79 -3.05
CA LEU A 104 3.60 -2.79 -2.51
C LEU A 104 4.66 -2.45 -3.55
N ILE A 105 4.86 -1.16 -3.78
CA ILE A 105 5.89 -0.68 -4.69
C ILE A 105 6.86 0.19 -3.90
N CYS A 106 8.12 -0.13 -3.97
CA CYS A 106 9.15 0.52 -3.16
C CYS A 106 10.36 0.83 -4.01
N ASP A 107 10.92 2.01 -3.83
CA ASP A 107 12.21 2.32 -4.42
C ASP A 107 13.31 1.62 -3.63
N GLU A 108 14.42 1.40 -4.28
CA GLU A 108 15.56 0.81 -3.61
C GLU A 108 16.04 1.70 -2.49
N LEU A 109 16.13 1.16 -1.30
CA LEU A 109 16.55 1.91 -0.12
C LEU A 109 18.04 1.87 0.13
N GLY A 110 18.73 1.02 -0.61
CA GLY A 110 20.14 0.75 -0.34
C GLY A 110 21.11 1.83 -0.75
N ASN A 111 20.68 2.83 -1.45
CA ASN A 111 21.57 3.86 -1.94
C ASN A 111 21.52 5.14 -1.12
N GLY A 112 21.20 4.97 0.05
CA GLY A 112 21.36 6.01 1.03
C GLY A 112 20.65 7.24 0.82
#